data_8621b4b72c0b1f7d6fd9ca52795282ec
#
_entry.id   8621b4b72c0b1f7d6fd9ca52795282ec
#
_cell.length_a   1.000
_cell.length_b   1.000
_cell.length_c   1.000
_cell.angle_alpha   90.00
_cell.angle_beta   90.00
_cell.angle_gamma   90.00
#
_symmetry.space_group_name_H-M   'P 1'
#
loop_
_entity.id
_entity.type
_entity.pdbx_description
1 polymer ?
#
loop_
_entity_poly.entity_id
_entity_poly.type
_entity_poly.pdbx_seq_one_letter_code
_entity_poly.pdbx_strand_id
1 'polypeptide(L)'
;MAGKLKPLDVERETRPGRYSDGDGLYLIVQSATSKNWSYRYSKDGKPRWHGLGSFKDVSLKDARLARDAARLRVKGDRSTPGVDIVQEKRAAREEAKAEEARAALPTFEECADAYVTEHRDSWSKKHRAQWRSTLQTYAYPVIGKLTIAEIKPSHIHDLLRPIWIEKRVTANCVRGRIETMIARNIDINDLDFRNPAELTRQLREKLPRRSKRVIRHHPALPYAEAPQFMTALSSAGGTAAAMLRFVILTACRTNEAIDARWSEIDRVGSIWKIPGAHEDGSGSSCAVVSSCLGDP
;
A
#
# COMPACT_ATOMS: atom_id res chain seq x y z
N MET A 1 -9.47 44.86 35.54
CA MET A 1 -9.69 46.29 35.24
C MET A 1 -10.92 46.44 34.37
N ALA A 2 -11.72 47.49 34.53
CA ALA A 2 -12.87 47.71 33.65
C ALA A 2 -12.40 47.91 32.21
N GLY A 3 -13.16 47.41 31.25
CA GLY A 3 -12.84 47.51 29.83
C GLY A 3 -12.77 48.96 29.38
N LYS A 4 -11.86 49.28 28.48
CA LYS A 4 -11.61 50.64 28.00
C LYS A 4 -12.57 51.08 26.90
N LEU A 5 -13.12 50.13 26.14
CA LEU A 5 -14.03 50.40 25.04
C LEU A 5 -15.48 50.44 25.52
N LYS A 6 -16.27 51.36 24.98
CA LYS A 6 -17.72 51.40 25.16
C LYS A 6 -18.42 50.86 23.91
N PRO A 7 -19.61 50.23 24.02
CA PRO A 7 -20.33 49.68 22.86
C PRO A 7 -20.51 50.67 21.71
N LEU A 8 -20.84 51.91 22.03
CA LEU A 8 -21.00 52.97 21.01
C LEU A 8 -19.69 53.37 20.31
N ASP A 9 -18.55 53.30 21.00
CA ASP A 9 -17.23 53.58 20.40
C ASP A 9 -16.85 52.49 19.41
N VAL A 10 -17.15 51.23 19.75
CA VAL A 10 -16.91 50.05 18.87
C VAL A 10 -17.77 50.10 17.61
N GLU A 11 -19.03 50.53 17.72
CA GLU A 11 -19.92 50.68 16.56
C GLU A 11 -19.46 51.79 15.62
N ARG A 12 -19.07 52.94 16.17
CA ARG A 12 -18.71 54.14 15.38
C ARG A 12 -17.31 54.10 14.81
N GLU A 13 -16.42 53.27 15.37
CA GLU A 13 -15.03 53.23 14.90
C GLU A 13 -14.95 52.58 13.51
N THR A 14 -14.50 53.33 12.52
CA THR A 14 -14.36 52.90 11.13
C THR A 14 -12.92 52.95 10.62
N ARG A 15 -12.02 53.54 11.39
CA ARG A 15 -10.61 53.69 11.00
C ARG A 15 -9.90 52.39 11.17
N PRO A 16 -9.16 51.90 10.14
CA PRO A 16 -8.34 50.72 10.27
C PRO A 16 -7.34 50.84 11.42
N GLY A 17 -7.30 49.83 12.29
CA GLY A 17 -6.43 49.87 13.47
C GLY A 17 -6.73 48.74 14.47
N ARG A 18 -5.95 48.80 15.59
CA ARG A 18 -6.09 47.85 16.70
C ARG A 18 -6.43 48.63 17.96
N TYR A 19 -7.62 48.44 18.46
CA TYR A 19 -8.16 49.20 19.62
C TYR A 19 -8.21 48.26 20.84
N SER A 20 -7.45 48.59 21.88
CA SER A 20 -7.35 47.76 23.07
C SER A 20 -8.48 48.04 24.05
N ASP A 21 -9.18 46.99 24.48
CA ASP A 21 -10.17 47.02 25.56
C ASP A 21 -9.56 46.77 26.95
N GLY A 22 -8.31 46.31 26.99
CA GLY A 22 -7.63 45.84 28.19
C GLY A 22 -7.55 44.35 28.32
N ASP A 23 -6.72 43.85 29.23
CA ASP A 23 -6.51 42.43 29.53
C ASP A 23 -6.24 41.56 28.28
N GLY A 24 -5.60 42.16 27.25
CA GLY A 24 -5.28 41.47 26.00
C GLY A 24 -6.43 41.39 24.99
N LEU A 25 -7.61 41.95 25.26
CA LEU A 25 -8.69 42.04 24.29
C LEU A 25 -8.49 43.24 23.35
N TYR A 26 -8.62 42.99 22.06
CA TYR A 26 -8.50 43.99 21.00
C TYR A 26 -9.64 43.89 20.00
N LEU A 27 -10.16 45.04 19.60
CA LEU A 27 -10.95 45.17 18.38
C LEU A 27 -9.98 45.46 17.24
N ILE A 28 -10.00 44.65 16.22
CA ILE A 28 -9.23 44.83 14.98
C ILE A 28 -10.19 45.33 13.92
N VAL A 29 -10.04 46.53 13.47
CA VAL A 29 -10.80 47.15 12.39
C VAL A 29 -9.95 47.05 11.12
N GLN A 30 -10.44 46.38 10.11
CA GLN A 30 -9.79 46.26 8.79
C GLN A 30 -10.41 47.28 7.82
N SER A 31 -11.74 47.46 7.92
CA SER A 31 -12.51 48.42 7.14
C SER A 31 -13.75 48.85 7.93
N ALA A 32 -14.51 49.83 7.42
CA ALA A 32 -15.77 50.26 8.04
C ALA A 32 -16.75 49.10 8.29
N THR A 33 -16.70 48.03 7.46
CA THR A 33 -17.61 46.89 7.52
C THR A 33 -16.96 45.64 8.12
N SER A 34 -15.64 45.61 8.27
CA SER A 34 -14.90 44.46 8.77
C SER A 34 -14.19 44.73 10.09
N LYS A 35 -14.80 44.28 11.17
CA LYS A 35 -14.30 44.41 12.54
C LYS A 35 -14.31 43.04 13.21
N ASN A 36 -13.20 42.68 13.88
CA ASN A 36 -13.03 41.37 14.51
C ASN A 36 -12.46 41.51 15.92
N TRP A 37 -12.92 40.67 16.84
CA TRP A 37 -12.35 40.56 18.16
C TRP A 37 -11.15 39.62 18.17
N SER A 38 -10.09 40.01 18.88
CA SER A 38 -8.91 39.21 19.06
C SER A 38 -8.37 39.29 20.47
N TYR A 39 -7.90 38.16 20.99
CA TYR A 39 -7.19 38.05 22.24
C TYR A 39 -5.69 37.94 21.99
N ARG A 40 -4.91 38.91 22.52
CA ARG A 40 -3.44 38.87 22.50
C ARG A 40 -2.92 38.31 23.81
N TYR A 41 -2.09 37.30 23.72
CA TYR A 41 -1.36 36.72 24.86
C TYR A 41 0.09 36.42 24.48
N SER A 42 0.92 36.15 25.50
CA SER A 42 2.30 35.73 25.31
C SER A 42 2.45 34.29 25.79
N LYS A 43 3.08 33.46 24.99
CA LYS A 43 3.46 32.07 25.35
C LYS A 43 4.91 31.86 24.92
N ASP A 44 5.75 31.37 25.84
CA ASP A 44 7.18 31.16 25.64
C ASP A 44 7.93 32.39 25.07
N GLY A 45 7.60 33.57 25.60
CA GLY A 45 8.17 34.85 25.19
C GLY A 45 7.67 35.40 23.85
N LYS A 46 6.81 34.65 23.10
CA LYS A 46 6.29 35.04 21.80
C LYS A 46 4.86 35.54 21.88
N PRO A 47 4.52 36.71 21.28
CA PRO A 47 3.15 37.20 21.23
C PRO A 47 2.31 36.36 20.27
N ARG A 48 1.10 36.04 20.69
CA ARG A 48 0.09 35.29 19.93
C ARG A 48 -1.21 36.07 19.85
N TRP A 49 -1.91 35.88 18.73
CA TRP A 49 -3.21 36.50 18.47
C TRP A 49 -4.25 35.43 18.20
N HIS A 50 -5.24 35.33 19.07
CA HIS A 50 -6.34 34.39 18.95
C HIS A 50 -7.63 35.15 18.58
N GLY A 51 -8.19 34.85 17.41
CA GLY A 51 -9.47 35.41 16.97
C GLY A 51 -10.62 34.90 17.82
N LEU A 52 -11.47 35.84 18.29
CA LEU A 52 -12.65 35.54 19.12
C LEU A 52 -13.97 35.64 18.33
N GLY A 53 -13.93 36.13 17.10
CA GLY A 53 -15.10 36.24 16.24
C GLY A 53 -15.28 37.64 15.62
N SER A 54 -16.25 37.73 14.71
CA SER A 54 -16.63 38.99 14.06
C SER A 54 -17.46 39.85 15.02
N PHE A 55 -17.28 41.20 14.96
CA PHE A 55 -18.13 42.13 15.69
C PHE A 55 -19.62 41.98 15.35
N LYS A 56 -19.94 41.51 14.15
CA LYS A 56 -21.34 41.30 13.75
C LYS A 56 -22.01 40.18 14.54
N ASP A 57 -21.26 39.19 14.94
CA ASP A 57 -21.75 37.98 15.58
C ASP A 57 -21.47 37.96 17.10
N VAL A 58 -20.46 38.72 17.55
CA VAL A 58 -19.98 38.70 18.93
C VAL A 58 -20.03 40.12 19.50
N SER A 59 -20.86 40.35 20.51
CA SER A 59 -20.95 41.60 21.21
C SER A 59 -19.67 41.88 22.03
N LEU A 60 -19.46 43.15 22.46
CA LEU A 60 -18.35 43.49 23.35
C LEU A 60 -18.39 42.66 24.66
N LYS A 61 -19.60 42.41 25.20
CA LYS A 61 -19.79 41.63 26.41
C LYS A 61 -19.35 40.17 26.19
N ASP A 62 -19.78 39.58 25.09
CA ASP A 62 -19.44 38.21 24.74
C ASP A 62 -17.94 38.05 24.38
N ALA A 63 -17.36 39.06 23.72
CA ALA A 63 -15.92 39.10 23.44
C ALA A 63 -15.08 39.12 24.74
N ARG A 64 -15.53 39.82 25.78
CA ARG A 64 -14.89 39.80 27.11
C ARG A 64 -14.99 38.41 27.76
N LEU A 65 -16.16 37.78 27.71
CA LEU A 65 -16.33 36.41 28.21
C LEU A 65 -15.45 35.41 27.44
N ALA A 66 -15.43 35.49 26.11
CA ALA A 66 -14.60 34.64 25.28
C ALA A 66 -13.09 34.85 25.54
N ARG A 67 -12.67 36.11 25.77
CA ARG A 67 -11.30 36.44 26.21
C ARG A 67 -10.97 35.78 27.56
N ASP A 68 -11.88 35.83 28.54
CA ASP A 68 -11.65 35.27 29.88
C ASP A 68 -11.53 33.75 29.79
N ALA A 69 -12.40 33.11 29.03
CA ALA A 69 -12.31 31.67 28.75
C ALA A 69 -10.98 31.30 28.07
N ALA A 70 -10.58 32.03 27.02
CA ALA A 70 -9.31 31.82 26.35
C ALA A 70 -8.10 32.06 27.28
N ARG A 71 -8.16 33.06 28.15
CA ARG A 71 -7.12 33.33 29.14
C ARG A 71 -6.94 32.20 30.15
N LEU A 72 -8.03 31.59 30.62
CA LEU A 72 -7.97 30.41 31.49
C LEU A 72 -7.30 29.24 30.79
N ARG A 73 -7.66 28.97 29.54
CA ARG A 73 -7.00 27.89 28.74
C ARG A 73 -5.51 28.14 28.53
N VAL A 74 -5.10 29.37 28.22
CA VAL A 74 -3.68 29.71 28.02
C VAL A 74 -2.90 29.64 29.34
N LYS A 75 -3.50 30.03 30.46
CA LYS A 75 -2.84 30.03 31.76
C LYS A 75 -2.76 28.65 32.40
N GLY A 76 -3.78 27.84 32.17
CA GLY A 76 -3.98 26.56 32.84
C GLY A 76 -4.37 26.73 34.31
N ASP A 77 -4.55 25.62 35.00
CA ASP A 77 -4.80 25.54 36.43
C ASP A 77 -3.81 24.57 37.13
N ARG A 78 -4.06 24.26 38.41
CA ARG A 78 -3.19 23.33 39.18
C ARG A 78 -3.15 21.90 38.62
N SER A 79 -4.17 21.50 37.89
CA SER A 79 -4.32 20.14 37.35
C SER A 79 -4.08 20.08 35.83
N THR A 80 -4.24 21.19 35.12
CA THR A 80 -4.17 21.26 33.66
C THR A 80 -3.15 22.29 33.20
N PRO A 81 -2.07 21.90 32.51
CA PRO A 81 -1.09 22.82 31.97
C PRO A 81 -1.72 23.74 30.92
N GLY A 82 -1.29 25.01 30.91
CA GLY A 82 -1.78 25.97 29.94
C GLY A 82 -1.36 25.67 28.50
N VAL A 83 -2.28 25.87 27.56
CA VAL A 83 -2.14 25.50 26.12
C VAL A 83 -1.90 26.73 25.25
N ASP A 84 -1.15 26.57 24.17
CA ASP A 84 -1.09 27.57 23.10
C ASP A 84 -2.25 27.34 22.11
N ILE A 85 -3.34 28.07 22.32
CA ILE A 85 -4.57 27.94 21.54
C ILE A 85 -4.34 28.10 20.03
N VAL A 86 -3.39 28.94 19.63
CA VAL A 86 -3.08 29.22 18.22
C VAL A 86 -2.37 28.00 17.61
N GLN A 87 -1.41 27.42 18.33
CA GLN A 87 -0.72 26.22 17.87
C GLN A 87 -1.67 25.01 17.83
N GLU A 88 -2.51 24.84 18.85
CA GLU A 88 -3.51 23.76 18.87
C GLU A 88 -4.46 23.84 17.67
N LYS A 89 -5.00 25.02 17.38
CA LYS A 89 -5.86 25.22 16.19
C LYS A 89 -5.12 24.95 14.87
N ARG A 90 -3.85 25.35 14.81
CA ARG A 90 -3.02 25.11 13.63
C ARG A 90 -2.76 23.62 13.45
N ALA A 91 -2.37 22.93 14.51
CA ALA A 91 -2.15 21.48 14.48
C ALA A 91 -3.42 20.73 14.08
N ALA A 92 -4.58 21.06 14.69
CA ALA A 92 -5.86 20.45 14.32
C ALA A 92 -6.25 20.70 12.86
N ARG A 93 -5.95 21.90 12.32
CA ARG A 93 -6.20 22.19 10.90
C ARG A 93 -5.26 21.43 9.97
N GLU A 94 -4.00 21.28 10.34
CA GLU A 94 -3.02 20.50 9.57
C GLU A 94 -3.39 19.00 9.61
N GLU A 95 -3.81 18.49 10.76
CA GLU A 95 -4.29 17.12 10.93
C GLU A 95 -5.57 16.85 10.11
N ALA A 96 -6.55 17.77 10.15
CA ALA A 96 -7.75 17.65 9.33
C ALA A 96 -7.45 17.64 7.82
N LYS A 97 -6.52 18.46 7.36
CA LYS A 97 -6.07 18.47 5.97
C LYS A 97 -5.32 17.17 5.60
N ALA A 98 -4.49 16.67 6.50
CA ALA A 98 -3.79 15.41 6.29
C ALA A 98 -4.77 14.23 6.22
N GLU A 99 -5.82 14.24 7.05
CA GLU A 99 -6.88 13.23 7.01
C GLU A 99 -7.71 13.31 5.73
N GLU A 100 -8.09 14.50 5.30
CA GLU A 100 -8.76 14.71 4.01
C GLU A 100 -7.91 14.22 2.83
N ALA A 101 -6.61 14.53 2.85
CA ALA A 101 -5.68 14.05 1.83
C ALA A 101 -5.54 12.52 1.86
N ARG A 102 -5.52 11.88 3.03
CA ARG A 102 -5.51 10.41 3.17
C ARG A 102 -6.79 9.78 2.66
N ALA A 103 -7.94 10.37 2.95
CA ALA A 103 -9.23 9.91 2.47
C ALA A 103 -9.40 10.04 0.94
N ALA A 104 -8.70 10.98 0.32
CA ALA A 104 -8.69 11.17 -1.13
C ALA A 104 -7.78 10.17 -1.88
N LEU A 105 -6.97 9.37 -1.17
CA LEU A 105 -6.14 8.34 -1.79
C LEU A 105 -7.02 7.22 -2.37
N PRO A 106 -6.57 6.58 -3.48
CA PRO A 106 -7.29 5.47 -4.07
C PRO A 106 -7.35 4.28 -3.12
N THR A 107 -8.40 3.49 -3.26
CA THR A 107 -8.56 2.22 -2.53
C THR A 107 -7.56 1.18 -3.03
N PHE A 108 -7.32 0.15 -2.21
CA PHE A 108 -6.44 -0.94 -2.60
C PHE A 108 -6.92 -1.65 -3.88
N GLU A 109 -8.23 -1.84 -4.05
CA GLU A 109 -8.83 -2.46 -5.23
C GLU A 109 -8.57 -1.63 -6.50
N GLU A 110 -8.76 -0.32 -6.44
CA GLU A 110 -8.47 0.60 -7.55
C GLU A 110 -6.98 0.59 -7.92
N CYS A 111 -6.09 0.60 -6.93
CA CYS A 111 -4.66 0.48 -7.15
C CYS A 111 -4.28 -0.85 -7.80
N ALA A 112 -4.91 -1.95 -7.38
CA ALA A 112 -4.66 -3.28 -7.90
C ALA A 112 -5.11 -3.40 -9.36
N ASP A 113 -6.28 -2.91 -9.69
CA ASP A 113 -6.80 -2.94 -11.05
C ASP A 113 -5.99 -2.06 -12.00
N ALA A 114 -5.57 -0.89 -11.54
CA ALA A 114 -4.65 -0.02 -12.30
C ALA A 114 -3.33 -0.74 -12.59
N TYR A 115 -2.72 -1.36 -11.57
CA TYR A 115 -1.46 -2.09 -11.71
C TYR A 115 -1.56 -3.25 -12.72
N VAL A 116 -2.59 -4.09 -12.60
CA VAL A 116 -2.80 -5.21 -13.53
C VAL A 116 -3.08 -4.71 -14.95
N THR A 117 -3.72 -3.56 -15.09
CA THR A 117 -4.00 -2.94 -16.39
C THR A 117 -2.75 -2.41 -17.06
N GLU A 118 -1.87 -1.75 -16.32
CA GLU A 118 -0.59 -1.25 -16.84
C GLU A 118 0.36 -2.36 -17.30
N HIS A 119 0.31 -3.51 -16.63
CA HIS A 119 1.13 -4.67 -17.01
C HIS A 119 0.46 -5.56 -18.05
N ARG A 120 -0.63 -5.09 -18.69
CA ARG A 120 -1.44 -5.86 -19.62
C ARG A 120 -0.63 -6.47 -20.77
N ASP A 121 0.28 -5.72 -21.33
CA ASP A 121 1.00 -6.11 -22.54
C ASP A 121 2.27 -6.93 -22.24
N SER A 122 2.81 -6.79 -21.02
CA SER A 122 4.00 -7.51 -20.56
C SER A 122 3.68 -8.90 -19.95
N TRP A 123 2.43 -9.08 -19.45
CA TRP A 123 2.05 -10.32 -18.77
C TRP A 123 1.20 -11.25 -19.65
N SER A 124 1.42 -12.57 -19.51
CA SER A 124 0.53 -13.55 -20.13
C SER A 124 -0.90 -13.45 -19.57
N LYS A 125 -1.89 -13.85 -20.38
CA LYS A 125 -3.31 -13.89 -19.97
C LYS A 125 -3.50 -14.70 -18.68
N LYS A 126 -2.81 -15.83 -18.55
CA LYS A 126 -2.84 -16.72 -17.38
C LYS A 126 -2.31 -16.00 -16.12
N HIS A 127 -1.18 -15.32 -16.24
CA HIS A 127 -0.57 -14.58 -15.12
C HIS A 127 -1.48 -13.46 -14.62
N ARG A 128 -2.07 -12.68 -15.51
CA ARG A 128 -3.05 -11.63 -15.15
C ARG A 128 -4.28 -12.19 -14.44
N ALA A 129 -4.85 -13.28 -14.97
CA ALA A 129 -5.99 -13.94 -14.35
C ALA A 129 -5.65 -14.44 -12.93
N GLN A 130 -4.45 -14.99 -12.74
CA GLN A 130 -3.96 -15.44 -11.45
C GLN A 130 -3.77 -14.30 -10.45
N TRP A 131 -3.27 -13.14 -10.88
CA TRP A 131 -3.16 -11.95 -10.04
C TRP A 131 -4.54 -11.51 -9.55
N ARG A 132 -5.48 -11.31 -10.49
CA ARG A 132 -6.84 -10.89 -10.16
C ARG A 132 -7.54 -11.87 -9.23
N SER A 133 -7.58 -13.15 -9.57
CA SER A 133 -8.29 -14.15 -8.78
C SER A 133 -7.76 -14.28 -7.36
N THR A 134 -6.43 -14.20 -7.16
CA THR A 134 -5.87 -14.28 -5.82
C THR A 134 -6.13 -13.02 -4.99
N LEU A 135 -6.10 -11.83 -5.58
CA LEU A 135 -6.43 -10.59 -4.88
C LEU A 135 -7.92 -10.53 -4.55
N GLN A 136 -8.80 -10.89 -5.47
CA GLN A 136 -10.24 -10.98 -5.24
C GLN A 136 -10.60 -11.97 -4.14
N THR A 137 -9.94 -13.12 -4.13
CA THR A 137 -10.26 -14.18 -3.16
C THR A 137 -9.76 -13.85 -1.76
N TYR A 138 -8.56 -13.27 -1.64
CA TYR A 138 -7.89 -13.17 -0.35
C TYR A 138 -7.70 -11.74 0.15
N ALA A 139 -7.46 -10.76 -0.73
CA ALA A 139 -7.15 -9.40 -0.33
C ALA A 139 -8.38 -8.49 -0.26
N TYR A 140 -9.20 -8.46 -1.31
CA TYR A 140 -10.33 -7.54 -1.43
C TYR A 140 -11.37 -7.68 -0.30
N PRO A 141 -11.71 -8.87 0.23
CA PRO A 141 -12.66 -8.96 1.33
C PRO A 141 -12.21 -8.25 2.62
N VAL A 142 -10.90 -8.06 2.80
CA VAL A 142 -10.33 -7.47 4.02
C VAL A 142 -9.85 -6.04 3.80
N ILE A 143 -9.14 -5.78 2.70
CA ILE A 143 -8.48 -4.48 2.46
C ILE A 143 -8.93 -3.78 1.17
N GLY A 144 -9.78 -4.38 0.36
CA GLY A 144 -10.15 -3.85 -0.96
C GLY A 144 -10.69 -2.42 -0.93
N LYS A 145 -11.56 -2.13 0.04
CA LYS A 145 -12.21 -0.83 0.21
C LYS A 145 -11.41 0.18 1.04
N LEU A 146 -10.30 -0.25 1.65
CA LEU A 146 -9.45 0.64 2.42
C LEU A 146 -8.54 1.42 1.48
N THR A 147 -8.30 2.69 1.80
CA THR A 147 -7.24 3.44 1.14
C THR A 147 -5.88 2.89 1.53
N ILE A 148 -4.86 3.12 0.70
CA ILE A 148 -3.52 2.60 0.98
C ILE A 148 -2.99 3.06 2.36
N ALA A 149 -3.34 4.27 2.77
CA ALA A 149 -2.92 4.83 4.06
C ALA A 149 -3.64 4.21 5.28
N GLU A 150 -4.83 3.62 5.09
CA GLU A 150 -5.59 2.98 6.16
C GLU A 150 -5.17 1.53 6.42
N ILE A 151 -4.41 0.92 5.50
CA ILE A 151 -3.99 -0.47 5.64
C ILE A 151 -2.96 -0.60 6.76
N LYS A 152 -3.29 -1.38 7.78
CA LYS A 152 -2.45 -1.63 8.96
C LYS A 152 -1.88 -3.05 8.92
N PRO A 153 -0.75 -3.30 9.65
CA PRO A 153 -0.20 -4.65 9.79
C PRO A 153 -1.18 -5.69 10.34
N SER A 154 -2.18 -5.27 11.14
CA SER A 154 -3.26 -6.13 11.61
C SER A 154 -4.12 -6.68 10.48
N HIS A 155 -4.48 -5.84 9.51
CA HIS A 155 -5.27 -6.25 8.35
C HIS A 155 -4.51 -7.30 7.52
N ILE A 156 -3.20 -7.12 7.34
CA ILE A 156 -2.35 -8.10 6.63
C ILE A 156 -2.26 -9.42 7.41
N HIS A 157 -2.12 -9.36 8.72
CA HIS A 157 -2.12 -10.55 9.57
C HIS A 157 -3.44 -11.33 9.47
N ASP A 158 -4.58 -10.64 9.59
CA ASP A 158 -5.91 -11.26 9.59
C ASP A 158 -6.24 -11.89 8.23
N LEU A 159 -5.80 -11.26 7.13
CA LEU A 159 -5.90 -11.76 5.78
C LEU A 159 -5.05 -13.03 5.57
N LEU A 160 -3.82 -13.04 6.09
CA LEU A 160 -2.87 -14.15 5.85
C LEU A 160 -3.11 -15.34 6.79
N ARG A 161 -3.54 -15.09 8.02
CA ARG A 161 -3.70 -16.12 9.07
C ARG A 161 -4.47 -17.36 8.62
N PRO A 162 -5.64 -17.28 7.95
CA PRO A 162 -6.40 -18.45 7.54
C PRO A 162 -5.67 -19.38 6.56
N ILE A 163 -4.84 -18.78 5.68
CA ILE A 163 -4.16 -19.51 4.60
C ILE A 163 -2.67 -19.79 4.89
N TRP A 164 -2.15 -19.25 6.02
CA TRP A 164 -0.71 -19.28 6.29
C TRP A 164 -0.13 -20.66 6.50
N ILE A 165 -0.87 -21.56 7.11
CA ILE A 165 -0.44 -22.94 7.39
C ILE A 165 -0.73 -23.86 6.21
N GLU A 166 -1.98 -23.83 5.72
CA GLU A 166 -2.46 -24.80 4.72
C GLU A 166 -1.97 -24.48 3.31
N LYS A 167 -1.99 -23.19 2.92
CA LYS A 167 -1.68 -22.71 1.58
C LYS A 167 -0.50 -21.73 1.57
N ARG A 168 0.59 -22.11 2.20
CA ARG A 168 1.72 -21.20 2.45
C ARG A 168 2.29 -20.55 1.20
N VAL A 169 2.41 -21.29 0.09
CA VAL A 169 2.90 -20.74 -1.18
C VAL A 169 1.96 -19.62 -1.64
N THR A 170 0.66 -19.89 -1.61
CA THR A 170 -0.37 -18.90 -1.94
C THR A 170 -0.33 -17.71 -1.01
N ALA A 171 -0.20 -17.93 0.31
CA ALA A 171 -0.13 -16.86 1.31
C ALA A 171 1.08 -15.93 1.07
N ASN A 172 2.25 -16.50 0.76
CA ASN A 172 3.44 -15.71 0.43
C ASN A 172 3.27 -14.96 -0.91
N CYS A 173 2.67 -15.58 -1.92
CA CYS A 173 2.35 -14.89 -3.18
C CYS A 173 1.39 -13.70 -2.96
N VAL A 174 0.30 -13.93 -2.21
CA VAL A 174 -0.67 -12.87 -1.89
C VAL A 174 0.00 -11.74 -1.12
N ARG A 175 0.77 -12.06 -0.08
CA ARG A 175 1.52 -11.06 0.68
C ARG A 175 2.47 -10.25 -0.22
N GLY A 176 3.27 -10.92 -1.03
CA GLY A 176 4.22 -10.26 -1.93
C GLY A 176 3.53 -9.35 -2.95
N ARG A 177 2.37 -9.76 -3.49
CA ARG A 177 1.55 -8.93 -4.37
C ARG A 177 1.04 -7.67 -3.65
N ILE A 178 0.51 -7.82 -2.44
CA ILE A 178 0.06 -6.70 -1.60
C ILE A 178 1.24 -5.76 -1.29
N GLU A 179 2.39 -6.33 -0.92
CA GLU A 179 3.62 -5.57 -0.64
C GLU A 179 4.05 -4.71 -1.83
N THR A 180 4.10 -5.30 -3.03
CA THR A 180 4.44 -4.60 -4.27
C THR A 180 3.47 -3.47 -4.57
N MET A 181 2.16 -3.72 -4.41
CA MET A 181 1.12 -2.73 -4.67
C MET A 181 1.22 -1.54 -3.72
N ILE A 182 1.39 -1.82 -2.42
CA ILE A 182 1.51 -0.78 -1.41
C ILE A 182 2.81 0.00 -1.57
N ALA A 183 3.96 -0.67 -1.79
CA ALA A 183 5.24 -0.01 -2.02
C ALA A 183 5.17 0.98 -3.18
N ARG A 184 4.63 0.54 -4.33
CA ARG A 184 4.45 1.41 -5.48
C ARG A 184 3.60 2.65 -5.17
N ASN A 185 2.50 2.48 -4.45
CA ASN A 185 1.61 3.60 -4.15
C ASN A 185 2.20 4.54 -3.09
N ILE A 186 3.03 4.04 -2.18
CA ILE A 186 3.85 4.87 -1.29
C ILE A 186 4.75 5.79 -2.11
N ASP A 187 5.48 5.23 -3.08
CA ASP A 187 6.42 5.98 -3.94
C ASP A 187 5.69 7.00 -4.84
N ILE A 188 4.59 6.60 -5.49
CA ILE A 188 3.84 7.47 -6.40
C ILE A 188 3.20 8.67 -5.67
N ASN A 189 2.70 8.46 -4.46
CA ASN A 189 1.98 9.48 -3.70
C ASN A 189 2.87 10.17 -2.64
N ASP A 190 4.17 9.91 -2.63
CA ASP A 190 5.15 10.47 -1.67
C ASP A 190 4.69 10.32 -0.21
N LEU A 191 4.27 9.10 0.15
CA LEU A 191 3.70 8.81 1.46
C LEU A 191 4.79 8.41 2.46
N ASP A 192 4.81 9.05 3.63
CA ASP A 192 5.79 8.78 4.69
C ASP A 192 5.22 7.76 5.70
N PHE A 193 5.13 6.49 5.28
CA PHE A 193 4.87 5.38 6.19
C PHE A 193 5.48 4.07 5.70
N ARG A 194 5.76 3.18 6.64
CA ARG A 194 6.34 1.88 6.33
C ARG A 194 5.29 0.94 5.75
N ASN A 195 5.66 0.19 4.71
CA ASN A 195 4.78 -0.80 4.09
C ASN A 195 4.30 -1.86 5.09
N PRO A 196 2.99 -1.96 5.39
CA PRO A 196 2.46 -2.89 6.37
C PRO A 196 2.53 -4.37 5.95
N ALA A 197 2.70 -4.64 4.65
CA ALA A 197 2.83 -6.00 4.09
C ALA A 197 4.28 -6.49 4.06
N GLU A 198 5.24 -5.65 4.41
CA GLU A 198 6.65 -6.05 4.54
C GLU A 198 6.79 -7.16 5.59
N LEU A 199 7.52 -8.22 5.22
CA LEU A 199 7.72 -9.36 6.11
C LEU A 199 8.71 -9.05 7.23
N THR A 200 8.32 -8.15 8.12
CA THR A 200 9.09 -7.76 9.31
C THR A 200 9.18 -8.90 10.32
N ARG A 201 10.12 -8.78 11.29
CA ARG A 201 10.20 -9.69 12.43
C ARG A 201 8.87 -9.76 13.18
N GLN A 202 8.22 -8.61 13.40
CA GLN A 202 6.94 -8.53 14.11
C GLN A 202 5.82 -9.28 13.39
N LEU A 203 5.71 -9.17 12.07
CA LEU A 203 4.71 -9.91 11.29
C LEU A 203 5.02 -11.42 11.31
N ARG A 204 6.30 -11.81 11.22
CA ARG A 204 6.72 -13.22 11.32
C ARG A 204 6.40 -13.85 12.68
N GLU A 205 6.55 -13.10 13.76
CA GLU A 205 6.28 -13.60 15.12
C GLU A 205 4.78 -13.77 15.38
N LYS A 206 3.94 -12.95 14.76
CA LYS A 206 2.48 -13.05 14.88
C LYS A 206 1.88 -14.18 14.01
N LEU A 207 2.54 -14.56 12.93
CA LEU A 207 2.09 -15.65 12.07
C LEU A 207 2.56 -17.00 12.62
N PRO A 208 1.72 -18.04 12.59
CA PRO A 208 2.07 -19.35 13.13
C PRO A 208 3.38 -19.88 12.53
N ARG A 209 4.27 -20.39 13.37
CA ARG A 209 5.50 -21.04 12.93
C ARG A 209 5.15 -22.33 12.18
N ARG A 210 5.88 -22.61 11.12
CA ARG A 210 5.75 -23.86 10.39
C ARG A 210 6.15 -25.01 11.32
N SER A 211 5.24 -25.95 11.57
CA SER A 211 5.66 -27.27 12.03
C SER A 211 6.58 -27.87 10.96
N LYS A 212 7.57 -28.65 11.35
CA LYS A 212 8.41 -29.41 10.41
C LYS A 212 7.52 -30.43 9.71
N ARG A 213 6.77 -29.98 8.69
CA ARG A 213 5.98 -30.88 7.87
C ARG A 213 6.98 -31.71 7.07
N VAL A 214 6.91 -33.00 7.22
CA VAL A 214 7.66 -33.92 6.37
C VAL A 214 7.17 -33.64 4.94
N ILE A 215 8.03 -33.08 4.10
CA ILE A 215 7.72 -32.87 2.69
C ILE A 215 7.66 -34.26 2.10
N ARG A 216 6.46 -34.75 1.83
CA ARG A 216 6.29 -35.97 0.99
C ARG A 216 6.59 -35.54 -0.45
N HIS A 217 7.73 -35.98 -0.93
CA HIS A 217 8.04 -35.87 -2.37
C HIS A 217 7.11 -36.77 -3.14
N HIS A 218 6.80 -36.44 -4.38
CA HIS A 218 6.11 -37.34 -5.27
C HIS A 218 6.96 -38.58 -5.45
N PRO A 219 6.32 -39.78 -5.62
CA PRO A 219 7.05 -40.98 -5.99
C PRO A 219 7.90 -40.72 -7.23
N ALA A 220 9.14 -41.11 -7.19
CA ALA A 220 10.07 -41.00 -8.30
C ALA A 220 10.57 -42.39 -8.66
N LEU A 221 10.77 -42.65 -9.96
CA LEU A 221 11.38 -43.85 -10.43
C LEU A 221 12.83 -43.92 -9.93
N PRO A 222 13.26 -45.01 -9.28
CA PRO A 222 14.65 -45.18 -8.90
C PRO A 222 15.56 -45.14 -10.15
N TYR A 223 16.71 -44.48 -10.02
CA TYR A 223 17.63 -44.30 -11.15
C TYR A 223 18.04 -45.64 -11.77
N ALA A 224 18.25 -46.70 -10.98
CA ALA A 224 18.60 -48.03 -11.43
C ALA A 224 17.53 -48.67 -12.36
N GLU A 225 16.27 -48.28 -12.24
CA GLU A 225 15.15 -48.77 -13.06
C GLU A 225 14.95 -47.93 -14.34
N ALA A 226 15.62 -46.79 -14.49
CA ALA A 226 15.48 -45.91 -15.63
C ALA A 226 15.78 -46.58 -16.98
N PRO A 227 16.85 -47.44 -17.15
CA PRO A 227 17.11 -48.13 -18.40
C PRO A 227 15.97 -49.07 -18.81
N GLN A 228 15.44 -49.87 -17.89
CA GLN A 228 14.32 -50.75 -18.12
C GLN A 228 13.05 -49.96 -18.49
N PHE A 229 12.79 -48.88 -17.81
CA PHE A 229 11.67 -48.01 -18.13
C PHE A 229 11.79 -47.41 -19.54
N MET A 230 12.98 -46.93 -19.92
CA MET A 230 13.23 -46.38 -21.26
C MET A 230 13.04 -47.41 -22.37
N THR A 231 13.41 -48.69 -22.14
CA THR A 231 13.16 -49.79 -23.05
C THR A 231 11.66 -50.05 -23.21
N ALA A 232 10.93 -50.16 -22.09
CA ALA A 232 9.48 -50.31 -22.09
C ALA A 232 8.76 -49.14 -22.80
N LEU A 233 9.22 -47.92 -22.55
CA LEU A 233 8.68 -46.70 -23.17
C LEU A 233 8.91 -46.67 -24.69
N SER A 234 10.05 -47.21 -25.16
CA SER A 234 10.35 -47.34 -26.59
C SER A 234 9.42 -48.35 -27.27
N SER A 235 9.03 -49.43 -26.54
CA SER A 235 8.13 -50.48 -27.05
C SER A 235 6.65 -50.09 -26.97
N ALA A 236 6.28 -49.12 -26.12
CA ALA A 236 4.89 -48.75 -25.90
C ALA A 236 4.22 -48.07 -27.11
N GLY A 237 5.01 -47.45 -28.00
CA GLY A 237 4.50 -46.74 -29.18
C GLY A 237 3.64 -45.52 -28.87
N GLY A 238 3.29 -44.77 -29.91
CA GLY A 238 2.42 -43.60 -29.81
C GLY A 238 3.12 -42.29 -29.41
N THR A 239 2.47 -41.18 -29.69
CA THR A 239 3.04 -39.84 -29.54
C THR A 239 3.35 -39.48 -28.08
N ALA A 240 2.53 -39.93 -27.12
CA ALA A 240 2.76 -39.66 -25.71
C ALA A 240 4.02 -40.34 -25.17
N ALA A 241 4.28 -41.61 -25.59
CA ALA A 241 5.48 -42.33 -25.22
C ALA A 241 6.73 -41.68 -25.82
N ALA A 242 6.67 -41.34 -27.11
CA ALA A 242 7.75 -40.63 -27.80
C ALA A 242 8.05 -39.26 -27.14
N MET A 243 7.02 -38.50 -26.81
CA MET A 243 7.16 -37.19 -26.11
C MET A 243 7.79 -37.38 -24.71
N LEU A 244 7.32 -38.35 -23.92
CA LEU A 244 7.88 -38.60 -22.60
C LEU A 244 9.36 -39.02 -22.70
N ARG A 245 9.71 -39.87 -23.68
CA ARG A 245 11.08 -40.24 -23.97
C ARG A 245 11.94 -39.03 -24.33
N PHE A 246 11.41 -38.16 -25.19
CA PHE A 246 12.07 -36.89 -25.56
C PHE A 246 12.33 -36.01 -24.37
N VAL A 247 11.31 -35.77 -23.51
CA VAL A 247 11.45 -34.98 -22.27
C VAL A 247 12.52 -35.54 -21.33
N ILE A 248 12.55 -36.89 -21.15
CA ILE A 248 13.53 -37.53 -20.28
C ILE A 248 14.95 -37.35 -20.82
N LEU A 249 15.14 -37.58 -22.12
CA LEU A 249 16.46 -37.55 -22.77
C LEU A 249 17.02 -36.12 -22.91
N THR A 250 16.14 -35.13 -23.09
CA THR A 250 16.55 -33.73 -23.24
C THR A 250 16.49 -32.92 -21.93
N ALA A 251 15.85 -33.49 -20.89
CA ALA A 251 15.58 -32.81 -19.62
C ALA A 251 14.86 -31.44 -19.80
N CYS A 252 14.12 -31.25 -20.89
CA CYS A 252 13.36 -30.03 -21.18
C CYS A 252 12.05 -29.95 -20.38
N ARG A 253 11.42 -28.80 -20.37
CA ARG A 253 10.09 -28.66 -19.77
C ARG A 253 9.03 -29.28 -20.67
N THR A 254 7.98 -29.83 -20.06
CA THR A 254 6.88 -30.48 -20.79
C THR A 254 6.28 -29.58 -21.87
N ASN A 255 6.07 -28.28 -21.59
CA ASN A 255 5.52 -27.38 -22.59
C ASN A 255 6.47 -27.14 -23.77
N GLU A 256 7.78 -27.07 -23.52
CA GLU A 256 8.79 -26.96 -24.57
C GLU A 256 8.73 -28.18 -25.53
N ALA A 257 8.58 -29.40 -24.96
CA ALA A 257 8.44 -30.59 -25.76
C ALA A 257 7.13 -30.67 -26.58
N ILE A 258 6.01 -30.17 -26.00
CA ILE A 258 4.71 -30.14 -26.70
C ILE A 258 4.76 -29.22 -27.91
N ASP A 259 5.39 -28.04 -27.76
CA ASP A 259 5.46 -26.99 -28.79
C ASP A 259 6.66 -27.15 -29.73
N ALA A 260 7.53 -28.19 -29.53
CA ALA A 260 8.73 -28.41 -30.33
C ALA A 260 8.43 -28.59 -31.82
N ARG A 261 9.21 -27.95 -32.67
CA ARG A 261 9.09 -27.99 -34.12
C ARG A 261 10.35 -28.56 -34.75
N TRP A 262 10.21 -29.31 -35.84
CA TRP A 262 11.36 -29.84 -36.57
C TRP A 262 12.31 -28.77 -37.10
N SER A 263 11.81 -27.58 -37.36
CA SER A 263 12.63 -26.41 -37.78
C SER A 263 13.59 -25.88 -36.71
N GLU A 264 13.40 -26.28 -35.46
CA GLU A 264 14.22 -25.89 -34.31
C GLU A 264 15.36 -26.87 -34.05
N ILE A 265 15.30 -28.09 -34.72
CA ILE A 265 16.23 -29.19 -34.51
C ILE A 265 17.26 -29.24 -35.63
N ASP A 266 18.52 -28.96 -35.26
CA ASP A 266 19.67 -29.19 -36.13
C ASP A 266 20.07 -30.69 -36.02
N ARG A 267 19.70 -31.49 -37.04
CA ARG A 267 19.99 -32.90 -37.06
C ARG A 267 21.48 -33.19 -37.24
N VAL A 268 22.21 -32.31 -37.94
CA VAL A 268 23.64 -32.48 -38.20
C VAL A 268 24.43 -32.19 -36.94
N GLY A 269 24.11 -31.09 -36.28
CA GLY A 269 24.74 -30.67 -35.02
C GLY A 269 24.19 -31.39 -33.79
N SER A 270 23.11 -32.18 -33.93
CA SER A 270 22.39 -32.79 -32.81
C SER A 270 22.01 -31.80 -31.72
N ILE A 271 21.55 -30.63 -32.14
CA ILE A 271 21.18 -29.52 -31.24
C ILE A 271 19.72 -29.12 -31.47
N TRP A 272 18.98 -29.03 -30.41
CA TRP A 272 17.66 -28.35 -30.39
C TRP A 272 17.79 -26.95 -29.84
N LYS A 273 17.41 -25.96 -30.64
CA LYS A 273 17.37 -24.56 -30.25
C LYS A 273 15.96 -24.21 -29.82
N ILE A 274 15.74 -24.13 -28.51
CA ILE A 274 14.43 -23.78 -27.93
C ILE A 274 14.26 -22.26 -28.06
N PRO A 275 13.23 -21.77 -28.81
CA PRO A 275 12.98 -20.33 -28.92
C PRO A 275 12.60 -19.71 -27.59
N GLY A 276 13.11 -18.51 -27.29
CA GLY A 276 12.79 -17.80 -26.04
C GLY A 276 11.33 -17.39 -25.87
N ALA A 277 10.49 -17.60 -26.87
CA ALA A 277 9.05 -17.33 -26.84
C ALA A 277 8.24 -18.35 -26.02
N HIS A 278 8.86 -19.47 -25.60
CA HIS A 278 8.12 -20.55 -24.94
C HIS A 278 7.74 -20.23 -23.48
N GLU A 279 8.44 -19.38 -22.73
CA GLU A 279 7.94 -18.86 -21.41
C GLU A 279 8.71 -17.65 -20.81
N ASP A 280 10.02 -17.48 -21.07
CA ASP A 280 10.84 -16.51 -20.30
C ASP A 280 11.69 -15.53 -21.14
N GLY A 281 11.54 -15.51 -22.47
CA GLY A 281 12.29 -14.62 -23.36
C GLY A 281 13.77 -14.97 -23.53
N SER A 282 14.30 -15.95 -22.80
CA SER A 282 15.66 -16.45 -22.94
C SER A 282 15.65 -17.76 -23.75
N GLY A 283 16.12 -17.71 -25.00
CA GLY A 283 16.34 -18.91 -25.81
C GLY A 283 17.36 -19.81 -25.14
N SER A 284 17.08 -21.11 -25.06
CA SER A 284 18.04 -22.13 -24.58
C SER A 284 18.36 -23.13 -25.68
N SER A 285 19.55 -23.70 -25.63
CA SER A 285 19.97 -24.77 -26.55
C SER A 285 20.12 -26.05 -25.75
N CYS A 286 19.54 -27.12 -26.25
CA CYS A 286 19.61 -28.42 -25.65
C CYS A 286 20.28 -29.41 -26.63
N ALA A 287 21.23 -30.20 -26.15
CA ALA A 287 21.81 -31.28 -26.94
C ALA A 287 20.79 -32.40 -27.11
N VAL A 288 20.54 -32.79 -28.35
CA VAL A 288 19.60 -33.85 -28.69
C VAL A 288 20.40 -35.14 -28.91
N VAL A 289 20.11 -36.16 -28.15
CA VAL A 289 20.73 -37.48 -28.35
C VAL A 289 20.16 -38.09 -29.63
N SER A 290 21.02 -38.66 -30.49
CA SER A 290 20.63 -39.26 -31.78
C SER A 290 19.45 -40.25 -31.64
N SER A 291 19.38 -40.96 -30.53
CA SER A 291 18.27 -41.88 -30.21
C SER A 291 16.90 -41.19 -30.02
N CYS A 292 16.84 -39.87 -29.92
CA CYS A 292 15.59 -39.12 -29.84
C CYS A 292 14.97 -38.85 -31.20
N LEU A 293 15.78 -38.85 -32.25
CA LEU A 293 15.35 -38.39 -33.57
C LEU A 293 14.68 -39.48 -34.42
N GLY A 294 14.72 -40.76 -34.00
CA GLY A 294 14.25 -41.88 -34.78
C GLY A 294 15.04 -42.01 -36.08
N ASP A 295 15.27 -43.21 -36.56
CA ASP A 295 15.70 -43.41 -37.97
C ASP A 295 14.56 -42.99 -38.90
N PRO A 296 14.87 -42.42 -40.07
CA PRO A 296 13.89 -41.93 -41.04
C PRO A 296 12.96 -43.03 -41.54
#